data_64719b7f6eff46023e6394097ba98b88
#
_entry.id   64719b7f6eff46023e6394097ba98b88
#
_cell.length_a   1.000
_cell.length_b   1.000
_cell.length_c   1.000
_cell.angle_alpha   90.00
_cell.angle_beta   90.00
_cell.angle_gamma   90.00
#
_symmetry.space_group_name_H-M   'P 1'
#
loop_
_entity.id
_entity.type
_entity.pdbx_description
1 polymer ?
#
loop_
_entity_poly.entity_id
_entity_poly.type
_entity_poly.pdbx_seq_one_letter_code
_entity_poly.pdbx_strand_id
1 'polypeptide(L)'
;MKKAYRIKKNDEFQYTFQHGKSFANRQLVIYYVVRQEQEHFRVGLSVGKKIGNAVTRNRIKRYLRQSFQELENDIKSNLDIVIIARQPTKDMGLYEMKKSLSHLLYKQHLLKNKN
;
A
#
# COMPACT_ATOMS: atom_id res chain seq x y z
N MET A 1 2.16 -11.80 -1.77
CA MET A 1 1.73 -11.00 -2.94
C MET A 1 2.60 -11.33 -4.15
N LYS A 2 2.00 -11.56 -5.28
CA LYS A 2 2.70 -11.94 -6.51
C LYS A 2 3.61 -10.83 -7.00
N LYS A 3 4.72 -11.19 -7.65
CA LYS A 3 5.68 -10.23 -8.19
C LYS A 3 5.05 -9.24 -9.17
N ALA A 4 4.09 -9.68 -9.96
CA ALA A 4 3.39 -8.83 -10.93
C ALA A 4 2.66 -7.65 -10.29
N TYR A 5 2.31 -7.77 -9.00
CA TYR A 5 1.62 -6.73 -8.25
C TYR A 5 2.58 -5.73 -7.59
N ARG A 6 3.89 -5.85 -7.81
CA ARG A 6 4.87 -4.97 -7.19
C ARG A 6 5.38 -3.93 -8.18
N ILE A 7 5.45 -2.69 -7.73
CA ILE A 7 6.15 -1.64 -8.47
C ILE A 7 7.65 -1.93 -8.32
N LYS A 8 8.37 -2.08 -9.43
CA LYS A 8 9.77 -2.50 -9.43
C LYS A 8 10.75 -1.39 -9.77
N LYS A 9 10.33 -0.39 -10.53
CA LYS A 9 11.22 0.67 -11.04
C LYS A 9 11.13 1.92 -10.20
N ASN A 10 12.28 2.53 -9.92
CA ASN A 10 12.36 3.77 -9.15
C ASN A 10 11.58 4.91 -9.80
N ASP A 11 11.59 5.00 -11.13
CA ASP A 11 10.87 6.06 -11.83
C ASP A 11 9.34 5.91 -11.66
N GLU A 12 8.85 4.69 -11.53
CA GLU A 12 7.42 4.45 -11.26
C GLU A 12 7.05 4.87 -9.84
N PHE A 13 7.91 4.61 -8.86
CA PHE A 13 7.75 5.13 -7.51
C PHE A 13 7.72 6.66 -7.52
N GLN A 14 8.70 7.27 -8.16
CA GLN A 14 8.80 8.73 -8.22
C GLN A 14 7.60 9.36 -8.91
N TYR A 15 7.14 8.75 -10.00
CA TYR A 15 5.96 9.23 -10.70
C TYR A 15 4.74 9.27 -9.77
N THR A 16 4.53 8.21 -8.99
CA THR A 16 3.41 8.13 -8.06
C THR A 16 3.51 9.19 -6.96
N PHE A 17 4.71 9.45 -6.45
CA PHE A 17 4.90 10.53 -5.47
C PHE A 17 4.65 11.91 -6.07
N GLN A 18 5.10 12.15 -7.29
CA GLN A 18 5.02 13.47 -7.90
C GLN A 18 3.63 13.81 -8.44
N HIS A 19 2.92 12.82 -8.96
CA HIS A 19 1.66 13.05 -9.68
C HIS A 19 0.44 12.44 -8.98
N GLY A 20 0.66 11.63 -7.95
CA GLY A 20 -0.41 10.93 -7.25
C GLY A 20 -1.12 11.80 -6.24
N LYS A 21 -2.33 11.40 -5.90
CA LYS A 21 -3.02 11.90 -4.74
C LYS A 21 -2.46 11.22 -3.49
N SER A 22 -2.51 11.90 -2.35
CA SER A 22 -2.05 11.34 -1.10
C SER A 22 -3.10 11.49 -0.01
N PHE A 23 -3.12 10.53 0.89
CA PHE A 23 -3.95 10.56 2.08
C PHE A 23 -3.25 9.80 3.19
N ALA A 24 -3.48 10.18 4.43
CA ALA A 24 -2.81 9.56 5.56
C ALA A 24 -3.80 9.28 6.69
N ASN A 25 -3.56 8.19 7.39
CA ASN A 25 -4.10 7.99 8.73
C ASN A 25 -2.93 8.00 9.72
N ARG A 26 -3.16 7.60 10.96
CA ARG A 26 -2.13 7.61 11.99
C ARG A 26 -0.97 6.67 11.68
N GLN A 27 -1.24 5.56 10.98
CA GLN A 27 -0.29 4.48 10.80
C GLN A 27 0.36 4.45 9.43
N LEU A 28 -0.34 4.89 8.39
CA LEU A 28 0.08 4.75 7.00
C LEU A 28 -0.16 6.02 6.21
N VAL A 29 0.70 6.24 5.21
CA VAL A 29 0.46 7.25 4.16
C VAL A 29 0.28 6.49 2.84
N ILE A 30 -0.74 6.84 2.07
CA ILE A 30 -0.98 6.27 0.74
C ILE A 30 -0.77 7.36 -0.32
N TYR A 31 -0.03 6.99 -1.38
CA TYR A 31 0.03 7.76 -2.63
C TYR A 31 -0.51 6.86 -3.73
N TYR A 32 -1.31 7.40 -4.65
CA TYR A 32 -1.83 6.57 -5.73
C TYR A 32 -2.07 7.40 -6.98
N VAL A 33 -1.90 6.75 -8.13
CA VAL A 33 -2.23 7.31 -9.45
C VAL A 33 -3.10 6.31 -10.20
N VAL A 34 -3.96 6.82 -11.08
CA VAL A 34 -4.73 6.00 -11.99
C VAL A 34 -3.86 5.68 -13.20
N ARG A 35 -3.76 4.39 -13.51
CA ARG A 35 -3.05 3.89 -14.68
C ARG A 35 -4.04 3.18 -15.59
N GLN A 36 -4.24 3.72 -16.76
CA GLN A 36 -5.14 3.11 -17.74
C GLN A 36 -4.56 1.79 -18.28
N GLU A 37 -5.42 0.87 -18.62
CA GLU A 37 -5.04 -0.39 -19.28
C GLU A 37 -4.22 -1.37 -18.43
N GLN A 38 -4.25 -1.22 -17.11
CA GLN A 38 -3.66 -2.22 -16.22
C GLN A 38 -4.65 -3.35 -15.95
N GLU A 39 -4.16 -4.58 -15.98
CA GLU A 39 -4.97 -5.76 -15.66
C GLU A 39 -5.21 -5.88 -14.15
N HIS A 40 -4.30 -5.36 -13.34
CA HIS A 40 -4.38 -5.39 -11.88
C HIS A 40 -3.61 -4.20 -11.30
N PHE A 41 -3.90 -3.89 -10.05
CA PHE A 41 -3.17 -2.85 -9.34
C PHE A 41 -1.72 -3.27 -9.09
N ARG A 42 -0.85 -2.28 -8.82
CA ARG A 42 0.54 -2.52 -8.42
C ARG A 42 0.84 -1.74 -7.15
N VAL A 43 1.73 -2.28 -6.33
CA VAL A 43 2.02 -1.74 -5.00
C VAL A 43 3.51 -1.58 -4.79
N GLY A 44 3.91 -0.42 -4.27
CA GLY A 44 5.24 -0.20 -3.72
C GLY A 44 5.13 0.08 -2.23
N LEU A 45 6.08 -0.42 -1.45
CA LEU A 45 6.11 -0.24 -0.01
C LEU A 45 7.37 0.50 0.40
N SER A 46 7.23 1.44 1.33
CA SER A 46 8.36 2.16 1.91
C SER A 46 8.28 2.08 3.44
N VAL A 47 9.28 1.45 4.05
CA VAL A 47 9.41 1.37 5.49
C VAL A 47 10.80 1.88 5.86
N GLY A 48 10.85 3.11 6.39
CA GLY A 48 12.10 3.81 6.67
C GLY A 48 12.89 3.23 7.83
N LYS A 49 14.19 3.49 7.84
CA LYS A 49 15.10 3.01 8.88
C LYS A 49 14.73 3.50 10.28
N LYS A 50 14.06 4.65 10.39
CA LYS A 50 13.61 5.21 11.67
C LYS A 50 12.52 4.38 12.34
N ILE A 51 11.81 3.54 11.58
CA ILE A 51 10.76 2.68 12.13
C ILE A 51 11.37 1.59 13.04
N GLY A 52 12.51 1.04 12.64
CA GLY A 52 13.16 -0.02 13.40
C GLY A 52 14.25 -0.70 12.61
N ASN A 53 14.75 -1.80 13.17
CA ASN A 53 15.79 -2.61 12.51
C ASN A 53 15.21 -3.39 11.33
N ALA A 54 16.08 -4.13 10.63
CA ALA A 54 15.71 -4.87 9.44
C ALA A 54 14.62 -5.91 9.73
N VAL A 55 14.68 -6.59 10.87
CA VAL A 55 13.67 -7.59 11.25
C VAL A 55 12.29 -6.95 11.39
N THR A 56 12.22 -5.82 12.09
CA THR A 56 10.98 -5.08 12.28
C THR A 56 10.43 -4.57 10.94
N ARG A 57 11.29 -3.96 10.11
CA ARG A 57 10.88 -3.42 8.82
C ARG A 57 10.38 -4.52 7.88
N ASN A 58 11.04 -5.67 7.85
CA ASN A 58 10.63 -6.80 7.03
C ASN A 58 9.29 -7.38 7.50
N ARG A 59 9.05 -7.40 8.81
CA ARG A 59 7.75 -7.83 9.35
C ARG A 59 6.63 -6.91 8.91
N ILE A 60 6.84 -5.59 8.97
CA ILE A 60 5.86 -4.61 8.53
C ILE A 60 5.54 -4.80 7.03
N LYS A 61 6.57 -4.95 6.20
CA LYS A 61 6.39 -5.20 4.77
C LYS A 61 5.60 -6.48 4.51
N ARG A 62 5.92 -7.54 5.26
CA ARG A 62 5.20 -8.81 5.14
C ARG A 62 3.73 -8.67 5.49
N TYR A 63 3.42 -7.95 6.55
CA TYR A 63 2.03 -7.71 6.95
C TYR A 63 1.28 -6.86 5.93
N LEU A 64 1.92 -5.86 5.36
CA LEU A 64 1.31 -5.04 4.30
C LEU A 64 1.06 -5.88 3.03
N ARG A 65 2.03 -6.69 2.62
CA ARG A 65 1.87 -7.58 1.45
C ARG A 65 0.73 -8.57 1.67
N GLN A 66 0.66 -9.16 2.85
CA GLN A 66 -0.43 -10.08 3.20
C GLN A 66 -1.78 -9.36 3.17
N SER A 67 -1.84 -8.15 3.70
CA SER A 67 -3.07 -7.36 3.70
C SER A 67 -3.55 -7.06 2.28
N PHE A 68 -2.63 -6.66 1.40
CA PHE A 68 -2.97 -6.45 -0.01
C PHE A 68 -3.43 -7.73 -0.69
N GLN A 69 -2.78 -8.85 -0.38
CA GLN A 69 -3.17 -10.14 -0.94
C GLN A 69 -4.59 -10.53 -0.52
N GLU A 70 -4.94 -10.30 0.75
CA GLU A 70 -6.29 -10.60 1.24
C GLU A 70 -7.35 -9.67 0.66
N LEU A 71 -6.95 -8.46 0.27
CA LEU A 71 -7.85 -7.47 -0.34
C LEU A 71 -7.78 -7.46 -1.87
N GLU A 72 -7.01 -8.38 -2.46
CA GLU A 72 -6.65 -8.34 -3.88
C GLU A 72 -7.86 -8.20 -4.80
N ASN A 73 -8.92 -8.96 -4.54
CA ASN A 73 -10.12 -8.94 -5.37
C ASN A 73 -11.01 -7.71 -5.15
N ASP A 74 -10.74 -6.96 -4.12
CA ASP A 74 -11.57 -5.80 -3.74
C ASP A 74 -10.97 -4.48 -4.21
N ILE A 75 -9.70 -4.47 -4.63
CA ILE A 75 -9.00 -3.24 -5.03
C ILE A 75 -9.15 -3.03 -6.54
N LYS A 76 -9.44 -1.79 -6.92
CA LYS A 76 -9.55 -1.41 -8.34
C LYS A 76 -8.24 -1.73 -9.07
N SER A 77 -8.34 -2.23 -10.30
CA SER A 77 -7.20 -2.72 -11.07
C SER A 77 -6.33 -1.61 -11.67
N ASN A 78 -6.88 -0.44 -11.88
CA ASN A 78 -6.22 0.64 -12.64
C ASN A 78 -5.40 1.57 -11.74
N LEU A 79 -4.74 1.03 -10.72
CA LEU A 79 -4.03 1.84 -9.73
C LEU A 79 -2.58 1.42 -9.56
N ASP A 80 -1.69 2.41 -9.45
CA ASP A 80 -0.39 2.26 -8.82
C ASP A 80 -0.48 2.89 -7.44
N ILE A 81 -0.12 2.13 -6.41
CA ILE A 81 -0.26 2.52 -5.01
C ILE A 81 1.09 2.43 -4.32
N VAL A 82 1.48 3.49 -3.62
CA VAL A 82 2.66 3.45 -2.73
C VAL A 82 2.20 3.67 -1.31
N ILE A 83 2.62 2.78 -0.42
CA ILE A 83 2.33 2.87 1.01
C ILE A 83 3.61 3.19 1.76
N ILE A 84 3.55 4.22 2.60
CA ILE A 84 4.65 4.57 3.50
C ILE A 84 4.19 4.24 4.93
N ALA A 85 4.97 3.43 5.63
CA ALA A 85 4.68 3.09 7.02
C ALA A 85 5.15 4.20 7.95
N ARG A 86 4.33 4.52 8.96
CA ARG A 86 4.65 5.49 9.99
C ARG A 86 5.01 4.77 11.28
N GLN A 87 5.55 5.50 12.27
CA GLN A 87 6.07 4.94 13.51
C GLN A 87 5.16 3.93 14.22
N PRO A 88 3.85 4.14 14.33
CA PRO A 88 3.00 3.19 15.06
C PRO A 88 2.96 1.78 14.45
N THR A 89 3.36 1.62 13.16
CA THR A 89 3.32 0.29 12.51
C THR A 89 4.27 -0.71 13.16
N LYS A 90 5.30 -0.25 13.86
CA LYS A 90 6.26 -1.15 14.51
C LYS A 90 5.61 -2.04 15.58
N ASP A 91 4.50 -1.60 16.17
CA ASP A 91 3.80 -2.31 17.23
C ASP A 91 2.51 -2.96 16.78
N MET A 92 2.22 -2.96 15.47
CA MET A 92 0.97 -3.47 14.93
C MET A 92 1.08 -4.93 14.49
N GLY A 93 0.02 -5.68 14.73
CA GLY A 93 -0.14 -7.01 14.18
C GLY A 93 -0.77 -6.99 12.79
N LEU A 94 -0.90 -8.16 12.18
CA LEU A 94 -1.44 -8.31 10.84
C LEU A 94 -2.88 -7.78 10.74
N TYR A 95 -3.72 -8.12 11.71
CA TYR A 95 -5.13 -7.68 11.70
C TYR A 95 -5.25 -6.17 11.72
N GLU A 96 -4.49 -5.53 12.60
CA GLU A 96 -4.48 -4.08 12.73
C GLU A 96 -3.96 -3.40 11.45
N MET A 97 -2.93 -3.98 10.84
CA MET A 97 -2.36 -3.47 9.59
C MET A 97 -3.39 -3.52 8.46
N LYS A 98 -4.07 -4.65 8.32
CA LYS A 98 -5.12 -4.83 7.32
C LYS A 98 -6.26 -3.83 7.54
N LYS A 99 -6.66 -3.64 8.78
CA LYS A 99 -7.73 -2.69 9.14
C LYS A 99 -7.34 -1.26 8.76
N SER A 100 -6.12 -0.86 9.08
CA SER A 100 -5.60 0.47 8.75
C SER A 100 -5.53 0.70 7.24
N LEU A 101 -5.03 -0.29 6.50
CA LEU A 101 -4.96 -0.23 5.04
C LEU A 101 -6.34 -0.17 4.42
N SER A 102 -7.27 -1.02 4.88
CA SER A 102 -8.66 -1.03 4.39
C SER A 102 -9.32 0.33 4.57
N HIS A 103 -9.07 0.97 5.69
CA HIS A 103 -9.61 2.30 5.99
C HIS A 103 -9.14 3.33 4.95
N LEU A 104 -7.84 3.34 4.64
CA LEU A 104 -7.31 4.26 3.63
C LEU A 104 -7.90 4.00 2.25
N LEU A 105 -7.95 2.73 1.85
CA LEU A 105 -8.49 2.35 0.54
C LEU A 105 -9.97 2.72 0.42
N TYR A 106 -10.74 2.49 1.47
CA TYR A 106 -12.16 2.84 1.50
C TYR A 106 -12.36 4.36 1.39
N LYS A 107 -11.64 5.12 2.20
CA LYS A 107 -11.77 6.59 2.23
C LYS A 107 -11.42 7.23 0.90
N GLN A 108 -10.49 6.67 0.15
CA GLN A 108 -10.08 7.19 -1.14
C GLN A 108 -10.84 6.58 -2.32
N HIS A 109 -11.87 5.77 -2.06
CA HIS A 109 -12.70 5.13 -3.08
C HIS A 109 -11.89 4.25 -4.04
N LEU A 110 -10.90 3.53 -3.49
CA LEU A 110 -10.04 2.65 -4.27
C LEU A 110 -10.51 1.20 -4.26
N LEU A 111 -11.55 0.90 -3.50
CA LEU A 111 -12.17 -0.43 -3.48
C LEU A 111 -13.29 -0.50 -4.51
N LYS A 112 -13.45 -1.69 -5.11
CA LYS A 112 -14.52 -1.94 -6.05
C LYS A 112 -15.88 -1.88 -5.34
N ASN A 113 -16.88 -1.35 -6.01
CA ASN A 113 -18.24 -1.37 -5.50
C ASN A 113 -18.77 -2.80 -5.49
N LYS A 114 -19.24 -3.23 -4.33
CA LYS A 114 -19.89 -4.53 -4.17
C LYS A 114 -21.39 -4.31 -4.04
N ASN A 115 -22.05 -4.25 -5.15
CA ASN A 115 -23.51 -4.23 -5.15
C ASN A 115 -24.04 -5.56 -5.63
#